data_0b1d31df2505a9e9e0e6f17ab3b3bf28
#
_entry.id   0b1d31df2505a9e9e0e6f17ab3b3bf28
#
_cell.length_a   1.000
_cell.length_b   1.000
_cell.length_c   1.000
_cell.angle_alpha   90.00
_cell.angle_beta   90.00
_cell.angle_gamma   90.00
#
_symmetry.space_group_name_H-M   'P 1'
#
loop_
_entity.id
_entity.type
_entity.pdbx_description
1 polymer ?
#
loop_
_entity_poly.entity_id
_entity_poly.type
_entity_poly.pdbx_seq_one_letter_code
_entity_poly.pdbx_strand_id
1 'polypeptide(L)'
;MPRKTVFEMSFADVYPALIRKAERKGRSRAEVYEVTSWLTGYTAEQIDAALASDISYGAFLSESPAYNPRSDLITGKVCGIQVETIEDPLMKRLRQLDKLVDELAKGKAMVTVLR
;
A
#
# COMPACT_ATOMS: atom_id res chain seq x y z
N MET A 1 -11.82 25.93 -3.85
CA MET A 1 -11.43 25.05 -2.74
C MET A 1 -10.35 24.10 -3.21
N PRO A 2 -9.20 24.05 -2.53
CA PRO A 2 -8.19 23.07 -2.89
C PRO A 2 -8.74 21.67 -2.61
N ARG A 3 -8.45 20.74 -3.50
CA ARG A 3 -8.79 19.34 -3.28
C ARG A 3 -7.87 18.76 -2.21
N LYS A 4 -8.42 17.88 -1.38
CA LYS A 4 -7.58 17.06 -0.52
C LYS A 4 -6.72 16.15 -1.41
N THR A 5 -5.44 16.08 -1.12
CA THR A 5 -4.58 15.08 -1.76
C THR A 5 -4.91 13.71 -1.16
N VAL A 6 -4.49 12.64 -1.84
CA VAL A 6 -4.69 11.28 -1.32
C VAL A 6 -4.03 11.13 0.07
N PHE A 7 -2.98 11.87 0.35
CA PHE A 7 -2.29 11.82 1.66
C PHE A 7 -3.14 12.41 2.78
N GLU A 8 -4.01 13.36 2.47
CA GLU A 8 -4.90 14.01 3.45
C GLU A 8 -6.17 13.20 3.68
N MET A 9 -6.51 12.30 2.78
CA MET A 9 -7.68 11.42 2.93
C MET A 9 -7.41 10.41 4.04
N SER A 10 -8.48 9.99 4.73
CA SER A 10 -8.31 9.00 5.80
C SER A 10 -7.88 7.65 5.23
N PHE A 11 -7.06 6.94 5.99
CA PHE A 11 -6.68 5.57 5.65
C PHE A 11 -7.93 4.69 5.48
N ALA A 12 -8.93 4.91 6.33
CA ALA A 12 -10.18 4.15 6.29
C ALA A 12 -10.98 4.38 4.99
N ASP A 13 -10.78 5.51 4.32
CA ASP A 13 -11.45 5.80 3.05
C ASP A 13 -10.66 5.25 1.84
N VAL A 14 -9.34 5.21 1.93
CA VAL A 14 -8.48 4.83 0.79
C VAL A 14 -8.18 3.34 0.76
N TYR A 15 -7.78 2.77 1.89
CA TYR A 15 -7.28 1.39 1.94
C TYR A 15 -8.31 0.34 1.50
N PRO A 16 -9.60 0.45 1.85
CA PRO A 16 -10.60 -0.53 1.38
C PRO A 16 -10.68 -0.67 -0.13
N ALA A 17 -10.34 0.38 -0.89
CA ALA A 17 -10.32 0.29 -2.35
C ALA A 17 -9.23 -0.67 -2.83
N LEU A 18 -8.09 -0.72 -2.15
CA LEU A 18 -7.00 -1.66 -2.46
C LEU A 18 -7.44 -3.09 -2.18
N ILE A 19 -8.14 -3.28 -1.06
CA ILE A 19 -8.67 -4.61 -0.70
C ILE A 19 -9.66 -5.07 -1.77
N ARG A 20 -10.58 -4.21 -2.18
CA ARG A 20 -11.57 -4.54 -3.21
C ARG A 20 -10.91 -4.88 -4.55
N LYS A 21 -9.85 -4.16 -4.90
CA LYS A 21 -9.11 -4.40 -6.15
C LYS A 21 -8.56 -5.83 -6.17
N ALA A 22 -7.97 -6.26 -5.06
CA ALA A 22 -7.42 -7.61 -4.94
C ALA A 22 -8.53 -8.66 -4.92
N GLU A 23 -9.61 -8.41 -4.18
CA GLU A 23 -10.73 -9.35 -4.06
C GLU A 23 -11.43 -9.61 -5.39
N ARG A 24 -11.55 -8.58 -6.24
CA ARG A 24 -12.12 -8.75 -7.59
C ARG A 24 -11.33 -9.74 -8.44
N LYS A 25 -10.07 -9.94 -8.12
CA LYS A 25 -9.19 -10.85 -8.86
C LYS A 25 -8.95 -12.16 -8.12
N GLY A 26 -9.77 -12.44 -7.10
CA GLY A 26 -9.69 -13.70 -6.37
C GLY A 26 -8.65 -13.75 -5.27
N ARG A 27 -8.04 -12.62 -4.92
CA ARG A 27 -7.11 -12.55 -3.79
C ARG A 27 -7.87 -12.21 -2.51
N SER A 28 -7.28 -12.52 -1.36
CA SER A 28 -7.96 -12.32 -0.09
C SER A 28 -7.51 -11.03 0.59
N ARG A 29 -8.35 -10.55 1.52
CA ARG A 29 -8.00 -9.43 2.40
C ARG A 29 -6.73 -9.75 3.19
N ALA A 30 -6.58 -11.00 3.66
CA ALA A 30 -5.39 -11.43 4.39
C ALA A 30 -4.12 -11.26 3.56
N GLU A 31 -4.18 -11.51 2.26
CA GLU A 31 -3.04 -11.32 1.37
C GLU A 31 -2.68 -9.84 1.22
N VAL A 32 -3.69 -8.96 1.15
CA VAL A 32 -3.44 -7.52 1.11
C VAL A 32 -2.78 -7.06 2.40
N TYR A 33 -3.27 -7.54 3.54
CA TYR A 33 -2.66 -7.26 4.85
C TYR A 33 -1.22 -7.76 4.91
N GLU A 34 -0.95 -8.92 4.34
CA GLU A 34 0.41 -9.48 4.35
C GLU A 34 1.38 -8.60 3.58
N VAL A 35 1.02 -8.11 2.38
CA VAL A 35 1.91 -7.23 1.63
C VAL A 35 2.08 -5.89 2.32
N THR A 36 1.03 -5.38 2.95
CA THR A 36 1.10 -4.12 3.70
C THR A 36 2.03 -4.27 4.90
N SER A 37 1.90 -5.37 5.65
CA SER A 37 2.77 -5.67 6.79
C SER A 37 4.23 -5.81 6.37
N TRP A 38 4.47 -6.52 5.28
CA TRP A 38 5.81 -6.69 4.73
C TRP A 38 6.45 -5.34 4.40
N LEU A 39 5.67 -4.44 3.78
CA LEU A 39 6.19 -3.15 3.33
C LEU A 39 6.41 -2.17 4.49
N THR A 40 5.46 -2.08 5.41
CA THR A 40 5.41 -1.02 6.42
C THR A 40 5.86 -1.43 7.81
N GLY A 41 5.80 -2.71 8.12
CA GLY A 41 6.06 -3.21 9.46
C GLY A 41 4.86 -3.17 10.41
N TYR A 42 3.70 -2.67 9.95
CA TYR A 42 2.48 -2.73 10.76
C TYR A 42 1.98 -4.18 10.86
N THR A 43 1.49 -4.55 12.04
CA THR A 43 0.81 -5.83 12.20
C THR A 43 -0.62 -5.73 11.65
N ALA A 44 -1.27 -6.87 11.43
CA ALA A 44 -2.67 -6.88 11.01
C ALA A 44 -3.56 -6.15 12.02
N GLU A 45 -3.28 -6.29 13.32
CA GLU A 45 -4.02 -5.60 14.38
C GLU A 45 -3.85 -4.10 14.29
N GLN A 46 -2.63 -3.63 13.98
CA GLN A 46 -2.35 -2.22 13.81
C GLN A 46 -3.04 -1.66 12.55
N ILE A 47 -3.11 -2.45 11.48
CA ILE A 47 -3.85 -2.07 10.27
C ILE A 47 -5.34 -1.92 10.60
N ASP A 48 -5.91 -2.88 11.34
CA ASP A 48 -7.30 -2.80 11.77
C ASP A 48 -7.56 -1.58 12.65
N ALA A 49 -6.63 -1.26 13.56
CA ALA A 49 -6.74 -0.09 14.41
C ALA A 49 -6.72 1.20 13.57
N ALA A 50 -5.87 1.26 12.54
CA ALA A 50 -5.81 2.40 11.63
C ALA A 50 -7.13 2.57 10.86
N LEU A 51 -7.73 1.46 10.43
CA LEU A 51 -9.04 1.49 9.75
C LEU A 51 -10.16 1.97 10.66
N ALA A 52 -10.03 1.78 11.96
CA ALA A 52 -11.01 2.23 12.96
C ALA A 52 -10.74 3.66 13.44
N SER A 53 -9.67 4.28 12.98
CA SER A 53 -9.24 5.63 13.37
C SER A 53 -9.49 6.61 12.22
N ASP A 54 -9.19 7.88 12.47
CA ASP A 54 -9.23 8.93 11.45
C ASP A 54 -7.84 9.29 10.90
N ILE A 55 -6.86 8.41 11.10
CA ILE A 55 -5.49 8.67 10.62
C ILE A 55 -5.51 8.89 9.10
N SER A 56 -4.74 9.89 8.64
CA SER A 56 -4.61 10.13 7.21
C SER A 56 -3.75 9.05 6.56
N TYR A 57 -3.95 8.84 5.26
CA TYR A 57 -3.16 7.87 4.52
C TYR A 57 -1.67 8.24 4.54
N GLY A 58 -1.38 9.54 4.41
CA GLY A 58 -0.01 10.04 4.49
C GLY A 58 0.64 9.75 5.83
N ALA A 59 -0.08 9.99 6.93
CA ALA A 59 0.43 9.69 8.27
C ALA A 59 0.67 8.19 8.44
N PHE A 60 -0.26 7.36 7.98
CA PHE A 60 -0.10 5.90 8.04
C PHE A 60 1.21 5.48 7.37
N LEU A 61 1.47 5.99 6.18
CA LEU A 61 2.69 5.63 5.45
C LEU A 61 3.95 6.21 6.08
N SER A 62 3.91 7.48 6.52
CA SER A 62 5.09 8.15 7.08
C SER A 62 5.47 7.61 8.45
N GLU A 63 4.49 7.12 9.22
CA GLU A 63 4.71 6.57 10.56
C GLU A 63 4.92 5.06 10.56
N SER A 64 5.19 4.47 9.41
CA SER A 64 5.47 3.03 9.30
C SER A 64 6.55 2.62 10.29
N PRO A 65 6.27 1.66 11.19
CA PRO A 65 7.21 1.32 12.27
C PRO A 65 8.51 0.69 11.78
N ALA A 66 8.46 0.00 10.64
CA ALA A 66 9.65 -0.65 10.09
C ALA A 66 9.51 -0.77 8.56
N TYR A 67 9.60 0.36 7.87
CA TYR A 67 9.51 0.36 6.42
C TYR A 67 10.61 -0.52 5.83
N ASN A 68 10.21 -1.45 4.96
CA ASN A 68 11.12 -2.51 4.50
C ASN A 68 12.20 -1.95 3.58
N PRO A 69 13.48 -2.14 3.91
CA PRO A 69 14.57 -1.68 3.04
C PRO A 69 14.57 -2.37 1.67
N ARG A 70 13.94 -3.54 1.57
CA ARG A 70 13.79 -4.24 0.29
C ARG A 70 12.73 -3.61 -0.60
N SER A 71 12.07 -2.55 -0.14
CA SER A 71 11.14 -1.78 -0.96
C SER A 71 11.79 -1.25 -2.23
N ASP A 72 13.11 -1.05 -2.23
CA ASP A 72 13.85 -0.63 -3.42
C ASP A 72 13.80 -1.65 -4.56
N LEU A 73 13.44 -2.90 -4.25
CA LEU A 73 13.24 -3.92 -5.27
C LEU A 73 11.88 -3.81 -5.97
N ILE A 74 11.01 -2.94 -5.48
CA ILE A 74 9.70 -2.71 -6.11
C ILE A 74 9.91 -1.78 -7.29
N THR A 75 9.76 -2.32 -8.49
CA THR A 75 9.97 -1.59 -9.74
C THR A 75 8.81 -1.83 -10.69
N GLY A 76 8.77 -1.07 -11.77
CA GLY A 76 7.75 -1.20 -12.79
C GLY A 76 6.67 -0.13 -12.70
N LYS A 77 5.68 -0.24 -13.57
CA LYS A 77 4.62 0.77 -13.65
C LYS A 77 3.40 0.37 -12.82
N VAL A 78 2.81 1.37 -12.18
CA VAL A 78 1.49 1.27 -11.57
C VAL A 78 0.77 2.58 -11.85
N CYS A 79 -0.47 2.50 -12.33
CA CYS A 79 -1.27 3.67 -12.71
C CYS A 79 -0.51 4.61 -13.67
N GLY A 80 0.28 4.04 -14.58
CA GLY A 80 1.03 4.80 -15.58
C GLY A 80 2.30 5.45 -15.06
N ILE A 81 2.67 5.22 -13.80
CA ILE A 81 3.85 5.84 -13.16
C ILE A 81 4.88 4.75 -12.89
N GLN A 82 6.13 5.02 -13.25
CA GLN A 82 7.23 4.11 -12.99
C GLN A 82 7.75 4.33 -11.57
N VAL A 83 7.53 3.34 -10.70
CA VAL A 83 7.71 3.47 -9.24
C VAL A 83 9.13 3.88 -8.87
N GLU A 84 10.14 3.27 -9.47
CA GLU A 84 11.54 3.52 -9.13
C GLU A 84 12.02 4.92 -9.49
N THR A 85 11.26 5.67 -10.31
CA THR A 85 11.63 7.02 -10.70
C THR A 85 11.02 8.10 -9.82
N ILE A 86 10.16 7.73 -8.86
CA ILE A 86 9.48 8.70 -7.99
C ILE A 86 10.48 9.27 -6.99
N GLU A 87 10.63 10.60 -6.98
CA GLU A 87 11.59 11.27 -6.10
C GLU A 87 11.01 11.60 -4.72
N ASP A 88 9.73 11.96 -4.64
CA ASP A 88 9.07 12.25 -3.37
C ASP A 88 8.97 10.97 -2.53
N PRO A 89 9.61 10.92 -1.34
CA PRO A 89 9.62 9.69 -0.53
C PRO A 89 8.23 9.20 -0.15
N LEU A 90 7.32 10.10 0.19
CA LEU A 90 5.98 9.70 0.61
C LEU A 90 5.15 9.20 -0.57
N MET A 91 5.23 9.88 -1.70
CA MET A 91 4.56 9.44 -2.93
C MET A 91 5.11 8.09 -3.37
N LYS A 92 6.41 7.89 -3.22
CA LYS A 92 7.04 6.61 -3.57
C LYS A 92 6.48 5.47 -2.71
N ARG A 93 6.33 5.70 -1.39
CA ARG A 93 5.73 4.70 -0.50
C ARG A 93 4.30 4.36 -0.92
N LEU A 94 3.52 5.36 -1.25
CA LEU A 94 2.13 5.17 -1.69
C LEU A 94 2.10 4.31 -2.95
N ARG A 95 2.93 4.63 -3.93
CA ARG A 95 2.96 3.88 -5.20
C ARG A 95 3.56 2.49 -5.04
N GLN A 96 4.49 2.30 -4.10
CA GLN A 96 5.03 0.98 -3.79
C GLN A 96 3.92 0.06 -3.27
N LEU A 97 3.08 0.57 -2.36
CA LEU A 97 1.94 -0.23 -1.88
C LEU A 97 0.95 -0.53 -3.01
N ASP A 98 0.63 0.46 -3.82
CA ASP A 98 -0.23 0.26 -5.00
C ASP A 98 0.33 -0.82 -5.91
N LYS A 99 1.64 -0.82 -6.13
CA LYS A 99 2.30 -1.79 -7.00
C LYS A 99 2.19 -3.21 -6.45
N LEU A 100 2.40 -3.38 -5.15
CA LEU A 100 2.26 -4.71 -4.51
C LEU A 100 0.85 -5.24 -4.67
N VAL A 101 -0.16 -4.41 -4.43
CA VAL A 101 -1.56 -4.82 -4.57
C VAL A 101 -1.88 -5.10 -6.04
N ASP A 102 -1.33 -4.31 -6.96
CA ASP A 102 -1.51 -4.53 -8.40
C ASP A 102 -0.94 -5.88 -8.82
N GLU A 103 0.22 -6.26 -8.29
CA GLU A 103 0.84 -7.56 -8.57
C GLU A 103 -0.01 -8.71 -8.03
N LEU A 104 -0.58 -8.54 -6.82
CA LEU A 104 -1.53 -9.52 -6.30
C LEU A 104 -2.72 -9.67 -7.24
N ALA A 105 -3.30 -8.56 -7.66
CA ALA A 105 -4.48 -8.56 -8.54
C ALA A 105 -4.18 -9.21 -9.89
N LYS A 106 -2.92 -9.16 -10.34
CA LYS A 106 -2.49 -9.79 -11.59
C LYS A 106 -2.20 -11.29 -11.44
N GLY A 107 -2.37 -11.83 -10.24
CA GLY A 107 -2.22 -13.27 -10.01
C GLY A 107 -0.81 -13.73 -9.70
N LYS A 108 0.11 -12.82 -9.36
CA LYS A 108 1.47 -13.22 -8.98
C LYS A 108 1.46 -13.94 -7.65
N ALA A 109 2.34 -14.93 -7.50
CA ALA A 109 2.49 -15.67 -6.25
C ALA A 109 3.00 -14.74 -5.15
N MET A 110 2.55 -14.96 -3.91
CA MET A 110 2.95 -14.14 -2.76
C MET A 110 4.48 -14.06 -2.62
N VAL A 111 5.18 -15.17 -2.80
CA VAL A 111 6.63 -15.22 -2.70
C VAL A 111 7.31 -14.30 -3.72
N THR A 112 6.70 -14.12 -4.89
CA THR A 112 7.19 -13.22 -5.92
C THR A 112 6.90 -11.76 -5.57
N VAL A 113 5.72 -11.51 -5.04
CA VAL A 113 5.30 -10.15 -4.63
C VAL A 113 6.18 -9.65 -3.49
N LEU A 114 6.50 -10.50 -2.54
CA LEU A 114 7.31 -10.14 -1.36
C LEU A 114 8.81 -10.23 -1.59
N ARG A 115 9.26 -10.33 -2.80
CA ARG A 115 10.67 -10.28 -3.24
C ARG A 115 11.66 -10.84 -2.23
#